data_a165c544647abfa34f940af762472710
#
_entry.id   a165c544647abfa34f940af762472710
#
_cell.length_a   1.000
_cell.length_b   1.000
_cell.length_c   1.000
_cell.angle_alpha   90.00
_cell.angle_beta   90.00
_cell.angle_gamma   90.00
#
_symmetry.space_group_name_H-M   'P 1'
#
loop_
_entity.id
_entity.type
_entity.pdbx_description
1 polymer ?
#
loop_
_entity_poly.entity_id
_entity_poly.type
_entity_poly.pdbx_seq_one_letter_code
_entity_poly.pdbx_strand_id
1 'polypeptide(L)'
;MGRIIAVNSNCYHGYSIEQAIDGIAAAGFRYIELTATKGWTEHVFPDQSFERLWQVKERLAEKGLTPFSMSGHCNLMDTARIHDFISNIRLAAFFGCGYIVSSIGEAHLSDQAVASNEVVAEHIRALVPELEKYGLTLVLE
;
A
#
# COMPACT_ATOMS: atom_id res chain seq x y z
N MET A 1 -18.16 -4.19 -18.98
CA MET A 1 -17.64 -3.64 -17.71
C MET A 1 -16.82 -2.41 -17.99
N GLY A 2 -17.05 -1.35 -17.23
CA GLY A 2 -16.23 -0.14 -17.31
C GLY A 2 -14.81 -0.38 -16.79
N ARG A 3 -13.84 0.37 -17.31
CA ARG A 3 -12.47 0.37 -16.81
C ARG A 3 -12.44 1.03 -15.43
N ILE A 4 -11.78 0.40 -14.46
CA ILE A 4 -11.47 1.02 -13.17
C ILE A 4 -10.20 1.86 -13.33
N ILE A 5 -10.26 3.10 -12.88
CA ILE A 5 -9.11 4.01 -12.80
C ILE A 5 -8.97 4.41 -11.34
N ALA A 6 -7.88 3.98 -10.70
CA ALA A 6 -7.52 4.38 -9.35
C ALA A 6 -6.38 5.40 -9.41
N VAL A 7 -6.45 6.42 -8.57
CA VAL A 7 -5.40 7.43 -8.44
C VAL A 7 -4.54 7.08 -7.23
N ASN A 8 -3.23 7.00 -7.42
CA ASN A 8 -2.30 6.78 -6.32
C ASN A 8 -2.18 8.06 -5.48
N SER A 9 -2.40 7.94 -4.17
CA SER A 9 -2.30 9.07 -3.24
C SER A 9 -0.90 9.70 -3.21
N ASN A 10 0.12 8.98 -3.69
CA ASN A 10 1.48 9.53 -3.82
C ASN A 10 1.57 10.76 -4.74
N CYS A 11 0.59 11.03 -5.60
CA CYS A 11 0.52 12.29 -6.33
C CYS A 11 0.38 13.52 -5.40
N TYR A 12 0.03 13.26 -4.14
CA TYR A 12 0.01 14.23 -3.04
C TYR A 12 1.19 14.02 -2.07
N HIS A 13 2.34 13.55 -2.55
CA HIS A 13 3.54 13.45 -1.72
C HIS A 13 3.86 14.81 -1.06
N GLY A 14 4.11 14.80 0.24
CA GLY A 14 4.34 16.03 1.02
C GLY A 14 3.07 16.73 1.55
N TYR A 15 1.89 16.24 1.17
CA TYR A 15 0.60 16.70 1.69
C TYR A 15 -0.02 15.63 2.60
N SER A 16 -1.05 16.01 3.35
CA SER A 16 -1.77 15.05 4.21
C SER A 16 -2.65 14.10 3.40
N ILE A 17 -2.98 12.96 4.00
CA ILE A 17 -3.93 12.02 3.37
C ILE A 17 -5.31 12.65 3.18
N GLU A 18 -5.73 13.56 4.08
CA GLU A 18 -7.00 14.27 3.93
C GLU A 18 -7.02 15.14 2.67
N GLN A 19 -5.92 15.85 2.42
CA GLN A 19 -5.77 16.66 1.22
C GLN A 19 -5.77 15.79 -0.05
N ALA A 20 -5.10 14.63 0.01
CA ALA A 20 -5.12 13.67 -1.09
C ALA A 20 -6.53 13.15 -1.37
N ILE A 21 -7.25 12.72 -0.34
CA ILE A 21 -8.63 12.23 -0.45
C ILE A 21 -9.53 13.31 -1.05
N ASP A 22 -9.48 14.51 -0.50
CA ASP A 22 -10.33 15.62 -0.96
C ASP A 22 -10.05 16.00 -2.41
N GLY A 23 -8.77 16.11 -2.77
CA GLY A 23 -8.38 16.47 -4.13
C GLY A 23 -8.74 15.40 -5.17
N ILE A 24 -8.50 14.12 -4.85
CA ILE A 24 -8.84 13.01 -5.74
C ILE A 24 -10.36 12.91 -5.94
N ALA A 25 -11.12 13.03 -4.85
CA ALA A 25 -12.59 13.04 -4.93
C ALA A 25 -13.12 14.24 -5.72
N ALA A 26 -12.59 15.45 -5.47
CA ALA A 26 -12.97 16.66 -6.20
C ALA A 26 -12.66 16.57 -7.70
N ALA A 27 -11.63 15.83 -8.08
CA ALA A 27 -11.31 15.55 -9.47
C ALA A 27 -12.25 14.53 -10.15
N GLY A 28 -13.20 13.96 -9.41
CA GLY A 28 -14.23 13.05 -9.93
C GLY A 28 -13.84 11.59 -9.97
N PHE A 29 -12.72 11.20 -9.37
CA PHE A 29 -12.34 9.80 -9.27
C PHE A 29 -13.14 9.08 -8.16
N ARG A 30 -13.28 7.78 -8.33
CA ARG A 30 -14.01 6.90 -7.37
C ARG A 30 -13.13 5.87 -6.69
N TYR A 31 -11.92 5.67 -7.20
CA TYR A 31 -10.98 4.67 -6.69
C TYR A 31 -9.65 5.33 -6.37
N ILE A 32 -9.04 4.88 -5.29
CA ILE A 32 -7.76 5.37 -4.80
C ILE A 32 -6.82 4.19 -4.56
N GLU A 33 -5.55 4.36 -4.87
CA GLU A 33 -4.45 3.56 -4.34
C GLU A 33 -3.84 4.30 -3.15
N LEU A 34 -3.86 3.69 -1.99
CA LEU A 34 -3.30 4.28 -0.77
C LEU A 34 -1.80 4.03 -0.70
N THR A 35 -1.03 5.04 -0.33
CA THR A 35 0.42 4.91 -0.19
C THR A 35 0.82 4.67 1.26
N ALA A 36 1.57 3.57 1.48
CA ALA A 36 2.14 3.15 2.75
C ALA A 36 3.62 2.79 2.56
N THR A 37 4.40 3.72 1.99
CA THR A 37 5.82 3.52 1.66
C THR A 37 6.69 4.20 2.70
N LYS A 38 7.34 3.38 3.53
CA LYS A 38 8.20 3.83 4.64
C LYS A 38 9.30 4.77 4.16
N GLY A 39 9.43 5.89 4.84
CA GLY A 39 10.47 6.88 4.55
C GLY A 39 10.20 7.72 3.30
N TRP A 40 9.09 7.51 2.61
CA TRP A 40 8.71 8.27 1.42
C TRP A 40 7.34 8.93 1.57
N THR A 41 6.28 8.19 1.40
CA THR A 41 4.90 8.68 1.59
C THR A 41 4.16 7.69 2.50
N GLU A 42 3.95 8.11 3.73
CA GLU A 42 3.26 7.33 4.76
C GLU A 42 1.87 7.94 4.99
N HIS A 43 1.04 8.02 3.95
CA HIS A 43 -0.32 8.52 4.04
C HIS A 43 -1.17 7.67 4.98
N VAL A 44 -1.02 6.35 4.89
CA VAL A 44 -1.43 5.38 5.90
C VAL A 44 -0.23 4.52 6.24
N PHE A 45 -0.11 4.09 7.48
CA PHE A 45 1.02 3.26 7.88
C PHE A 45 0.67 2.35 9.06
N PRO A 46 1.26 1.14 9.16
CA PRO A 46 0.89 0.16 10.17
C PRO A 46 1.13 0.59 11.62
N ASP A 47 2.01 1.56 11.87
CA ASP A 47 2.32 2.09 13.20
C ASP A 47 1.36 3.18 13.68
N GLN A 48 0.47 3.66 12.81
CA GLN A 48 -0.56 4.63 13.19
C GLN A 48 -1.60 3.95 14.10
N SER A 49 -2.20 4.75 14.99
CA SER A 49 -3.25 4.26 15.88
C SER A 49 -4.47 3.77 15.08
N PHE A 50 -5.18 2.79 15.65
CA PHE A 50 -6.43 2.32 15.06
C PHE A 50 -7.43 3.47 14.85
N GLU A 51 -7.53 4.38 15.82
CA GLU A 51 -8.40 5.55 15.70
C GLU A 51 -8.03 6.41 14.48
N ARG A 52 -6.74 6.65 14.27
CA ARG A 52 -6.27 7.42 13.10
C ARG A 52 -6.60 6.74 11.79
N LEU A 53 -6.33 5.45 11.69
CA LEU A 53 -6.64 4.67 10.49
C LEU A 53 -8.14 4.61 10.23
N TRP A 54 -8.94 4.52 11.29
CA TRP A 54 -10.40 4.53 11.18
C TRP A 54 -10.93 5.88 10.66
N GLN A 55 -10.41 7.00 11.15
CA GLN A 55 -10.75 8.34 10.63
C GLN A 55 -10.47 8.46 9.13
N VAL A 56 -9.36 7.92 8.66
CA VAL A 56 -9.04 7.89 7.22
C VAL A 56 -10.08 7.06 6.46
N LYS A 57 -10.44 5.90 6.99
CA LYS A 57 -11.45 5.01 6.38
C LYS A 57 -12.82 5.67 6.30
N GLU A 58 -13.24 6.36 7.35
CA GLU A 58 -14.49 7.14 7.35
C GLU A 58 -14.46 8.25 6.31
N ARG A 59 -13.37 9.02 6.23
CA ARG A 59 -13.24 10.09 5.25
C ARG A 59 -13.28 9.57 3.81
N LEU A 60 -12.64 8.45 3.52
CA LEU A 60 -12.75 7.78 2.22
C LEU A 60 -14.22 7.49 1.86
N ALA A 61 -14.97 6.91 2.80
CA ALA A 61 -16.37 6.59 2.61
C ALA A 61 -17.22 7.85 2.42
N GLU A 62 -17.02 8.89 3.22
CA GLU A 62 -17.72 10.19 3.10
C GLU A 62 -17.50 10.84 1.73
N LYS A 63 -16.31 10.71 1.18
CA LYS A 63 -15.95 11.26 -0.14
C LYS A 63 -16.28 10.33 -1.32
N GLY A 64 -16.81 9.14 -1.05
CA GLY A 64 -17.15 8.18 -2.08
C GLY A 64 -15.96 7.57 -2.80
N LEU A 65 -14.79 7.54 -2.13
CA LEU A 65 -13.57 6.91 -2.64
C LEU A 65 -13.46 5.48 -2.10
N THR A 66 -13.29 4.53 -3.00
CA THR A 66 -13.05 3.13 -2.68
C THR A 66 -11.55 2.84 -2.78
N PRO A 67 -10.89 2.37 -1.70
CA PRO A 67 -9.54 1.85 -1.78
C PRO A 67 -9.51 0.62 -2.70
N PHE A 68 -8.75 0.71 -3.79
CA PHE A 68 -8.63 -0.38 -4.77
C PHE A 68 -7.38 -1.20 -4.52
N SER A 69 -6.27 -0.51 -4.28
CA SER A 69 -4.96 -1.09 -4.04
C SER A 69 -4.19 -0.28 -3.00
N MET A 70 -3.10 -0.86 -2.52
CA MET A 70 -2.15 -0.19 -1.64
C MET A 70 -0.75 -0.27 -2.22
N SER A 71 -0.11 0.88 -2.39
CA SER A 71 1.32 1.00 -2.67
C SER A 71 2.08 0.85 -1.36
N GLY A 72 2.51 -0.36 -1.06
CA GLY A 72 3.14 -0.73 0.20
C GLY A 72 4.59 -1.19 0.01
N HIS A 73 5.35 -0.47 -0.80
CA HIS A 73 6.71 -0.84 -1.20
C HIS A 73 7.61 -1.15 0.00
N CYS A 74 8.24 -2.31 -0.06
CA CYS A 74 9.30 -2.74 0.84
C CYS A 74 10.39 -3.42 0.03
N ASN A 75 11.61 -3.38 0.54
CA ASN A 75 12.69 -4.18 -0.05
C ASN A 75 12.46 -5.67 0.23
N LEU A 76 12.01 -6.40 -0.80
CA LEU A 76 11.78 -7.85 -0.71
C LEU A 76 13.09 -8.67 -0.78
N MET A 77 14.23 -8.02 -0.99
CA MET A 77 15.55 -8.64 -0.90
C MET A 77 16.07 -8.68 0.54
N ASP A 78 15.54 -7.85 1.42
CA ASP A 78 15.96 -7.75 2.81
C ASP A 78 15.04 -8.59 3.72
N THR A 79 15.59 -9.64 4.30
CA THR A 79 14.86 -10.51 5.24
C THR A 79 14.22 -9.73 6.40
N ALA A 80 14.90 -8.67 6.88
CA ALA A 80 14.38 -7.84 7.97
C ALA A 80 13.10 -7.06 7.58
N ARG A 81 12.90 -6.81 6.29
CA ARG A 81 11.75 -6.04 5.78
C ARG A 81 10.51 -6.90 5.51
N ILE A 82 10.61 -8.22 5.57
CA ILE A 82 9.47 -9.13 5.32
C ILE A 82 8.36 -8.93 6.34
N HIS A 83 8.70 -8.71 7.61
CA HIS A 83 7.70 -8.40 8.64
C HIS A 83 7.00 -7.06 8.40
N ASP A 84 7.71 -6.06 7.91
CA ASP A 84 7.13 -4.78 7.53
C ASP A 84 6.10 -4.97 6.42
N PHE A 85 6.43 -5.80 5.43
CA PHE A 85 5.51 -6.09 4.33
C PHE A 85 4.26 -6.86 4.79
N ILE A 86 4.41 -7.81 5.70
CA ILE A 86 3.25 -8.50 6.33
C ILE A 86 2.34 -7.48 7.02
N SER A 87 2.90 -6.51 7.71
CA SER A 87 2.12 -5.43 8.32
C SER A 87 1.38 -4.58 7.28
N ASN A 88 2.01 -4.30 6.14
CA ASN A 88 1.37 -3.60 5.02
C ASN A 88 0.24 -4.45 4.38
N ILE A 89 0.40 -5.77 4.28
CA ILE A 89 -0.67 -6.68 3.82
C ILE A 89 -1.90 -6.56 4.73
N ARG A 90 -1.70 -6.58 6.04
CA ARG A 90 -2.79 -6.44 7.02
C ARG A 90 -3.44 -5.07 6.95
N LEU A 91 -2.65 -4.03 6.74
CA LEU A 91 -3.17 -2.67 6.55
C LEU A 91 -4.01 -2.56 5.27
N ALA A 92 -3.54 -3.14 4.17
CA ALA A 92 -4.30 -3.19 2.91
C ALA A 92 -5.65 -3.90 3.10
N ALA A 93 -5.65 -5.01 3.83
CA ALA A 93 -6.87 -5.74 4.18
C ALA A 93 -7.83 -4.89 5.05
N PHE A 94 -7.30 -4.14 6.00
CA PHE A 94 -8.10 -3.22 6.84
C PHE A 94 -8.84 -2.18 6.00
N PHE A 95 -8.20 -1.65 4.95
CA PHE A 95 -8.83 -0.71 4.03
C PHE A 95 -9.69 -1.37 2.95
N GLY A 96 -9.74 -2.69 2.87
CA GLY A 96 -10.52 -3.43 1.89
C GLY A 96 -9.92 -3.43 0.48
N CYS A 97 -8.61 -3.22 0.36
CA CYS A 97 -7.91 -3.31 -0.91
C CYS A 97 -7.91 -4.75 -1.45
N GLY A 98 -7.96 -4.92 -2.76
CA GLY A 98 -7.79 -6.22 -3.41
C GLY A 98 -6.35 -6.50 -3.86
N TYR A 99 -5.54 -5.47 -3.95
CA TYR A 99 -4.16 -5.54 -4.44
C TYR A 99 -3.22 -4.80 -3.51
N ILE A 100 -1.99 -5.33 -3.40
CA ILE A 100 -0.86 -4.63 -2.79
C ILE A 100 0.30 -4.62 -3.76
N VAL A 101 0.89 -3.44 -3.96
CA VAL A 101 1.95 -3.21 -4.93
C VAL A 101 3.28 -3.04 -4.21
N SER A 102 4.31 -3.68 -4.70
CA SER A 102 5.70 -3.49 -4.26
C SER A 102 6.66 -3.57 -5.44
N SER A 103 7.79 -2.91 -5.33
CA SER A 103 8.99 -3.23 -6.09
C SER A 103 9.76 -4.35 -5.38
N ILE A 104 10.72 -4.94 -6.06
CA ILE A 104 11.62 -5.94 -5.44
C ILE A 104 12.55 -5.25 -4.45
N GLY A 105 13.12 -4.09 -4.81
CA GLY A 105 13.94 -3.26 -3.95
C GLY A 105 13.19 -2.06 -3.36
N GLU A 106 13.90 -1.18 -2.71
CA GLU A 106 13.36 0.07 -2.16
C GLU A 106 13.20 1.11 -3.27
N ALA A 107 11.97 1.39 -3.69
CA ALA A 107 11.67 2.14 -4.92
C ALA A 107 12.24 3.57 -4.96
N HIS A 108 12.26 4.27 -3.83
CA HIS A 108 12.65 5.69 -3.77
C HIS A 108 13.82 5.95 -2.81
N LEU A 109 14.31 4.92 -2.15
CA LEU A 109 15.36 5.02 -1.17
C LEU A 109 16.59 4.25 -1.64
N SER A 110 17.76 4.75 -1.24
CA SER A 110 19.00 4.02 -1.43
C SER A 110 18.99 2.79 -0.54
N ASP A 111 18.94 1.61 -1.14
CA ASP A 111 18.93 0.35 -0.43
C ASP A 111 20.23 -0.41 -0.68
N GLN A 112 20.75 -0.99 0.40
CA GLN A 112 22.00 -1.72 0.39
C GLN A 112 21.81 -3.24 0.36
N ALA A 113 20.62 -3.72 0.68
CA ALA A 113 20.33 -5.15 0.67
C ALA A 113 20.05 -5.63 -0.75
N VAL A 114 20.91 -6.50 -1.25
CA VAL A 114 20.78 -7.16 -2.55
C VAL A 114 20.77 -8.66 -2.36
N ALA A 115 19.82 -9.34 -3.00
CA ALA A 115 19.68 -10.78 -2.93
C ALA A 115 19.48 -11.41 -4.31
N SER A 116 19.75 -12.71 -4.42
CA SER A 116 19.48 -13.46 -5.64
C SER A 116 17.97 -13.63 -5.88
N ASN A 117 17.59 -13.94 -7.11
CA ASN A 117 16.20 -14.20 -7.47
C ASN A 117 15.59 -15.36 -6.65
N GLU A 118 16.42 -16.37 -6.30
CA GLU A 118 15.97 -17.50 -5.48
C GLU A 118 15.59 -17.05 -4.08
N VAL A 119 16.38 -16.19 -3.45
CA VAL A 119 16.09 -15.62 -2.11
C VAL A 119 14.85 -14.76 -2.16
N VAL A 120 14.71 -13.91 -3.17
CA VAL A 120 13.49 -13.09 -3.37
C VAL A 120 12.26 -13.99 -3.53
N ALA A 121 12.37 -15.06 -4.31
CA ALA A 121 11.27 -16.01 -4.49
C ALA A 121 10.88 -16.71 -3.17
N GLU A 122 11.85 -17.04 -2.31
CA GLU A 122 11.59 -17.59 -0.98
C GLU A 122 10.86 -16.58 -0.09
N HIS A 123 11.30 -15.33 -0.10
CA HIS A 123 10.65 -14.27 0.65
C HIS A 123 9.19 -14.05 0.18
N ILE A 124 8.96 -14.04 -1.13
CA ILE A 124 7.60 -13.93 -1.69
C ILE A 124 6.74 -15.14 -1.29
N ARG A 125 7.27 -16.37 -1.35
CA ARG A 125 6.56 -17.56 -0.87
C ARG A 125 6.16 -17.46 0.61
N ALA A 126 7.01 -16.86 1.43
CA ALA A 126 6.71 -16.64 2.84
C ALA A 126 5.52 -15.66 3.06
N LEU A 127 5.24 -14.78 2.10
CA LEU A 127 4.12 -13.84 2.15
C LEU A 127 2.79 -14.47 1.70
N VAL A 128 2.83 -15.55 0.92
CA VAL A 128 1.63 -16.18 0.33
C VAL A 128 0.55 -16.51 1.36
N PRO A 129 0.86 -17.12 2.54
CA PRO A 129 -0.18 -17.42 3.52
C PRO A 129 -0.94 -16.19 4.03
N GLU A 130 -0.26 -15.06 4.20
CA GLU A 130 -0.92 -13.81 4.62
C GLU A 130 -1.75 -13.22 3.47
N LEU A 131 -1.24 -13.25 2.24
CA LEU A 131 -1.97 -12.78 1.07
C LEU A 131 -3.26 -13.59 0.87
N GLU A 132 -3.19 -14.92 0.92
CA GLU A 132 -4.34 -15.82 0.80
C GLU A 132 -5.35 -15.62 1.91
N LYS A 133 -4.87 -15.48 3.16
CA LYS A 133 -5.72 -15.24 4.32
C LYS A 133 -6.63 -14.04 4.17
N TYR A 134 -6.14 -12.98 3.53
CA TYR A 134 -6.87 -11.73 3.33
C TYR A 134 -7.43 -11.55 1.91
N GLY A 135 -7.22 -12.52 1.02
CA GLY A 135 -7.68 -12.45 -0.36
C GLY A 135 -7.01 -11.34 -1.18
N LEU A 136 -5.75 -11.02 -0.86
CA LEU A 136 -4.97 -9.99 -1.54
C LEU A 136 -4.10 -10.59 -2.64
N THR A 137 -3.95 -9.84 -3.72
CA THR A 137 -3.00 -10.14 -4.79
C THR A 137 -1.79 -9.22 -4.69
N LEU A 138 -0.59 -9.79 -4.61
CA LEU A 138 0.67 -9.05 -4.73
C LEU A 138 0.95 -8.73 -6.19
N VAL A 139 1.21 -7.46 -6.46
CA VAL A 139 1.64 -6.96 -7.77
C VAL A 139 3.06 -6.42 -7.63
N LEU A 140 3.96 -6.84 -8.52
CA LEU A 140 5.34 -6.37 -8.58
C LEU A 140 5.54 -5.41 -9.75
N GLU A 141 6.22 -4.30 -9.48
CA GLU A 141 6.67 -3.32 -10.47
C GLU A 141 8.13 -3.59 -10.88
#